data_fff84524778b393779b475380daf431e
#
_entry.id   fff84524778b393779b475380daf431e
#
_cell.length_a   1.000
_cell.length_b   1.000
_cell.length_c   1.000
_cell.angle_alpha   90.00
_cell.angle_beta   90.00
_cell.angle_gamma   90.00
#
_symmetry.space_group_name_H-M   'P 1'
#
loop_
_entity.id
_entity.type
_entity.pdbx_description
1 polymer ?
#
loop_
_entity_poly.entity_id
_entity_poly.type
_entity_poly.pdbx_seq_one_letter_code
_entity_poly.pdbx_strand_id
1 'polypeptide(L)'
;MISRLITVLKQLASSVDNAAFAAAPRPHDPVDYERPELDGSGPTAAEIPLDATKPGASLEVWPSRTLDGCREPLAPGAPDLRGVWECYQGRMAGHVERVEQAGDRITITTGGLVHDMFCDGTLENGVDDIAGFGGSKIRVAATFEDGVHKLRPFAKKVVAVTRRLDGDEMVWRYGPFRNRLRRLDSPPFDHPATRAAAQAADTMPD
;
A
#
# COMPACT_ATOMS: atom_id res chain seq x y z
N MET A 1 -5.09 -31.81 -0.57
CA MET A 1 -5.03 -30.46 -1.19
C MET A 1 -4.95 -29.35 -0.15
N ILE A 2 -5.74 -29.35 0.92
CA ILE A 2 -5.73 -28.36 2.02
C ILE A 2 -4.39 -28.31 2.75
N SER A 3 -3.73 -29.45 3.02
CA SER A 3 -2.44 -29.53 3.71
C SER A 3 -1.31 -28.81 2.96
N ARG A 4 -1.25 -28.91 1.62
CA ARG A 4 -0.28 -28.19 0.79
C ARG A 4 -0.53 -26.67 0.81
N LEU A 5 -1.80 -26.25 0.86
CA LEU A 5 -2.16 -24.85 0.93
C LEU A 5 -1.77 -24.23 2.27
N ILE A 6 -1.96 -24.95 3.39
CA ILE A 6 -1.52 -24.51 4.73
C ILE A 6 0.01 -24.43 4.78
N THR A 7 0.71 -25.33 4.13
CA THR A 7 2.17 -25.29 4.02
C THR A 7 2.59 -24.07 3.19
N VAL A 8 1.91 -23.80 2.06
CA VAL A 8 2.14 -22.58 1.25
C VAL A 8 1.92 -21.31 2.07
N LEU A 9 0.83 -21.22 2.82
CA LEU A 9 0.56 -20.04 3.65
C LEU A 9 1.57 -19.89 4.81
N LYS A 10 1.99 -21.00 5.42
CA LYS A 10 3.00 -20.97 6.50
C LYS A 10 4.39 -20.57 5.99
N GLN A 11 4.74 -20.96 4.82
CA GLN A 11 6.03 -20.63 4.21
C GLN A 11 6.03 -19.20 3.64
N LEU A 12 4.97 -18.69 3.00
CA LEU A 12 4.80 -17.26 2.70
C LEU A 12 5.09 -16.41 3.94
N ALA A 13 4.69 -16.91 5.09
CA ALA A 13 4.91 -16.29 6.37
C ALA A 13 6.36 -16.35 6.87
N SER A 14 7.15 -17.33 6.44
CA SER A 14 8.54 -17.50 6.91
C SER A 14 9.59 -16.88 5.98
N SER A 15 9.23 -16.62 4.72
CA SER A 15 10.15 -16.07 3.72
C SER A 15 10.16 -14.55 3.63
N VAL A 16 9.23 -13.88 4.31
CA VAL A 16 9.29 -12.43 4.45
C VAL A 16 10.40 -12.14 5.45
N ASP A 17 11.52 -11.69 4.94
CA ASP A 17 12.63 -11.22 5.79
C ASP A 17 12.14 -9.95 6.52
N ASN A 18 11.70 -10.12 7.75
CA ASN A 18 11.09 -9.05 8.55
C ASN A 18 12.03 -7.83 8.71
N ALA A 19 13.32 -8.04 8.61
CA ALA A 19 14.30 -6.96 8.72
C ALA A 19 14.20 -5.97 7.56
N ALA A 20 13.94 -6.44 6.35
CA ALA A 20 13.80 -5.56 5.18
C ALA A 20 12.51 -4.72 5.22
N PHE A 21 11.44 -5.25 5.81
CA PHE A 21 10.17 -4.53 5.93
C PHE A 21 10.12 -3.61 7.15
N ALA A 22 10.74 -3.99 8.26
CA ALA A 22 10.72 -3.22 9.50
C ALA A 22 11.60 -1.95 9.47
N ALA A 23 12.53 -1.87 8.51
CA ALA A 23 13.49 -0.76 8.42
C ALA A 23 13.16 0.28 7.33
N ALA A 24 11.99 0.18 6.69
CA ALA A 24 11.63 1.13 5.65
C ALA A 24 11.45 2.53 6.26
N PRO A 25 12.22 3.55 5.80
CA PRO A 25 12.03 4.91 6.27
C PRO A 25 10.64 5.40 5.91
N ARG A 26 10.11 6.34 6.68
CA ARG A 26 8.86 7.04 6.33
C ARG A 26 9.09 7.95 5.13
N PRO A 27 8.08 8.20 4.29
CA PRO A 27 8.19 9.24 3.27
C PRO A 27 8.43 10.60 3.93
N HIS A 28 9.20 11.45 3.27
CA HIS A 28 9.63 12.73 3.82
C HIS A 28 8.89 13.92 3.20
N ASP A 29 8.31 13.75 2.02
CA ASP A 29 7.55 14.79 1.37
C ASP A 29 6.18 14.94 2.05
N PRO A 30 5.81 16.14 2.54
CA PRO A 30 4.49 16.38 3.12
C PRO A 30 3.34 15.99 2.18
N VAL A 31 3.51 16.12 0.87
CA VAL A 31 2.49 15.75 -0.12
C VAL A 31 2.11 14.27 -0.03
N ASP A 32 3.01 13.39 0.40
CA ASP A 32 2.72 11.96 0.56
C ASP A 32 1.63 11.68 1.57
N TYR A 33 1.43 12.57 2.54
CA TYR A 33 0.46 12.44 3.62
C TYR A 33 -0.91 13.04 3.27
N GLU A 34 -0.99 13.79 2.19
CA GLU A 34 -2.24 14.39 1.74
C GLU A 34 -3.23 13.34 1.25
N ARG A 35 -4.50 13.59 1.50
CA ARG A 35 -5.62 12.83 0.96
C ARG A 35 -6.51 13.77 0.14
N PRO A 36 -6.24 13.92 -1.16
CA PRO A 36 -7.04 14.77 -2.02
C PRO A 36 -8.52 14.38 -1.98
N GLU A 37 -9.41 15.34 -2.10
CA GLU A 37 -10.83 15.06 -2.31
C GLU A 37 -11.01 14.31 -3.63
N LEU A 38 -11.96 13.37 -3.64
CA LEU A 38 -12.34 12.59 -4.82
C LEU A 38 -13.59 13.21 -5.44
N ASP A 39 -13.42 14.37 -6.08
CA ASP A 39 -14.48 15.20 -6.63
C ASP A 39 -14.77 14.92 -8.12
N GLY A 40 -14.10 13.93 -8.69
CA GLY A 40 -14.23 13.56 -10.09
C GLY A 40 -13.41 14.43 -11.05
N SER A 41 -12.58 15.34 -10.55
CA SER A 41 -11.70 16.16 -11.39
C SER A 41 -10.40 15.43 -11.74
N GLY A 42 -9.68 15.96 -12.74
CA GLY A 42 -8.43 15.38 -13.21
C GLY A 42 -8.59 14.14 -14.09
N PRO A 43 -7.49 13.43 -14.36
CA PRO A 43 -7.55 12.18 -15.12
C PRO A 43 -8.24 11.07 -14.32
N THR A 44 -8.86 10.13 -15.01
CA THR A 44 -9.34 8.89 -14.41
C THR A 44 -8.19 7.94 -14.10
N ALA A 45 -8.41 7.00 -13.20
CA ALA A 45 -7.41 6.00 -12.83
C ALA A 45 -6.93 5.18 -14.06
N ALA A 46 -7.80 4.94 -15.02
CA ALA A 46 -7.49 4.20 -16.24
C ALA A 46 -6.63 4.98 -17.25
N GLU A 47 -6.64 6.32 -17.20
CA GLU A 47 -5.83 7.17 -18.08
C GLU A 47 -4.38 7.29 -17.61
N ILE A 48 -4.09 6.94 -16.35
CA ILE A 48 -2.74 6.92 -15.80
C ILE A 48 -2.11 5.56 -16.09
N PRO A 49 -0.96 5.47 -16.78
CA PRO A 49 -0.28 4.20 -17.04
C PRO A 49 0.02 3.43 -15.76
N LEU A 50 -0.09 2.10 -15.78
CA LEU A 50 0.35 1.27 -14.66
C LEU A 50 1.86 1.44 -14.46
N ASP A 51 2.25 1.77 -13.23
CA ASP A 51 3.65 1.81 -12.85
C ASP A 51 4.09 0.38 -12.50
N ALA A 52 4.77 -0.26 -13.43
CA ALA A 52 5.41 -1.53 -13.12
C ALA A 52 6.40 -1.31 -11.96
N THR A 53 6.35 -2.17 -10.96
CA THR A 53 7.30 -2.18 -9.85
C THR A 53 8.70 -1.87 -10.34
N LYS A 54 9.31 -0.81 -9.83
CA LYS A 54 10.70 -0.48 -10.12
C LYS A 54 11.58 -1.17 -9.08
N PRO A 55 12.13 -2.37 -9.38
CA PRO A 55 13.05 -3.01 -8.46
C PRO A 55 14.27 -2.13 -8.29
N GLY A 56 14.70 -1.89 -7.06
CA GLY A 56 15.95 -1.21 -6.78
C GLY A 56 15.85 0.29 -6.51
N ALA A 57 14.66 0.83 -6.28
CA ALA A 57 14.55 2.14 -5.63
C ALA A 57 15.26 2.06 -4.26
N SER A 58 16.04 3.09 -3.93
CA SER A 58 16.68 3.16 -2.62
C SER A 58 15.60 3.20 -1.53
N LEU A 59 15.78 2.47 -0.45
CA LEU A 59 14.91 2.56 0.73
C LEU A 59 14.85 3.99 1.32
N GLU A 60 15.80 4.84 0.94
CA GLU A 60 15.88 6.23 1.38
C GLU A 60 15.04 7.19 0.56
N VAL A 61 14.62 6.78 -0.65
CA VAL A 61 13.86 7.64 -1.57
C VAL A 61 12.54 6.97 -1.91
N TRP A 62 11.45 7.61 -1.52
CA TRP A 62 10.11 7.20 -1.91
C TRP A 62 9.82 7.67 -3.34
N PRO A 63 9.24 6.81 -4.18
CA PRO A 63 8.84 7.21 -5.53
C PRO A 63 7.71 8.24 -5.45
N SER A 64 7.59 9.06 -6.49
CA SER A 64 6.47 9.98 -6.65
C SER A 64 5.13 9.25 -6.57
N ARG A 65 4.08 10.00 -6.28
CA ARG A 65 2.72 9.47 -6.27
C ARG A 65 2.34 9.02 -7.68
N THR A 66 1.78 7.82 -7.78
CA THR A 66 1.35 7.24 -9.07
C THR A 66 0.04 7.86 -9.53
N LEU A 67 -0.91 8.06 -8.59
CA LEU A 67 -2.25 8.59 -8.88
C LEU A 67 -2.34 10.10 -8.61
N ASP A 68 -1.21 10.82 -8.75
CA ASP A 68 -1.21 12.26 -8.53
C ASP A 68 -2.15 12.97 -9.51
N GLY A 69 -2.95 13.91 -8.99
CA GLY A 69 -3.95 14.62 -9.76
C GLY A 69 -5.22 13.83 -10.12
N CYS A 70 -5.27 12.51 -9.90
CA CYS A 70 -6.48 11.72 -10.09
C CYS A 70 -7.41 11.89 -8.88
N ARG A 71 -8.66 12.31 -9.15
CA ARG A 71 -9.69 12.54 -8.13
C ARG A 71 -10.96 11.74 -8.41
N GLU A 72 -10.83 10.65 -9.14
CA GLU A 72 -11.95 9.75 -9.43
C GLU A 72 -12.50 9.16 -8.13
N PRO A 73 -13.85 9.22 -7.89
CA PRO A 73 -14.48 8.61 -6.73
C PRO A 73 -14.15 7.12 -6.64
N LEU A 74 -13.99 6.62 -5.42
CA LEU A 74 -13.71 5.19 -5.20
C LEU A 74 -14.82 4.32 -5.75
N ALA A 75 -14.46 3.17 -6.30
CA ALA A 75 -15.42 2.18 -6.77
C ALA A 75 -16.36 1.74 -5.62
N PRO A 76 -17.60 1.39 -5.94
CA PRO A 76 -18.55 0.89 -4.94
C PRO A 76 -17.98 -0.31 -4.15
N GLY A 77 -18.08 -0.25 -2.82
CA GLY A 77 -17.56 -1.30 -1.94
C GLY A 77 -16.06 -1.23 -1.65
N ALA A 78 -15.32 -0.29 -2.24
CA ALA A 78 -13.93 -0.06 -1.89
C ALA A 78 -13.82 0.61 -0.50
N PRO A 79 -12.92 0.15 0.38
CA PRO A 79 -12.58 0.88 1.60
C PRO A 79 -11.71 2.09 1.26
N ASP A 80 -11.85 3.22 1.95
CA ASP A 80 -10.92 4.35 1.80
C ASP A 80 -9.64 4.11 2.61
N LEU A 81 -8.68 3.44 1.99
CA LEU A 81 -7.38 3.12 2.58
C LEU A 81 -6.31 4.20 2.30
N ARG A 82 -6.64 5.31 1.64
CA ARG A 82 -5.68 6.35 1.24
C ARG A 82 -4.93 6.94 2.43
N GLY A 83 -3.64 7.21 2.24
CA GLY A 83 -2.75 7.84 3.21
C GLY A 83 -1.51 7.02 3.50
N VAL A 84 -0.68 7.52 4.40
CA VAL A 84 0.51 6.82 4.90
C VAL A 84 0.15 6.06 6.17
N TRP A 85 0.55 4.80 6.22
CA TRP A 85 0.23 3.90 7.31
C TRP A 85 1.49 3.29 7.93
N GLU A 86 1.52 3.23 9.25
CA GLU A 86 2.58 2.55 10.01
C GLU A 86 2.01 1.35 10.74
N CYS A 87 2.59 0.19 10.52
CA CYS A 87 2.29 -1.00 11.29
C CYS A 87 2.88 -0.89 12.69
N TYR A 88 2.04 -0.71 13.69
CA TYR A 88 2.47 -0.59 15.09
C TYR A 88 2.29 -1.89 15.89
N GLN A 89 1.51 -2.83 15.36
CA GLN A 89 1.24 -4.10 16.04
C GLN A 89 1.16 -5.26 15.05
N GLY A 90 1.78 -6.35 15.38
CA GLY A 90 1.79 -7.59 14.59
C GLY A 90 3.20 -7.95 14.12
N ARG A 91 3.27 -8.95 13.23
CA ARG A 91 4.56 -9.44 12.73
C ARG A 91 5.31 -8.42 11.88
N MET A 92 4.56 -7.51 11.24
CA MET A 92 5.11 -6.48 10.36
C MET A 92 5.31 -5.13 11.08
N ALA A 93 5.41 -5.13 12.42
CA ALA A 93 5.63 -3.90 13.18
C ALA A 93 6.86 -3.14 12.68
N GLY A 94 6.71 -1.82 12.46
CA GLY A 94 7.71 -0.96 11.84
C GLY A 94 7.57 -0.80 10.31
N HIS A 95 6.77 -1.62 9.64
CA HIS A 95 6.46 -1.46 8.23
C HIS A 95 5.69 -0.15 7.99
N VAL A 96 6.07 0.59 6.96
CA VAL A 96 5.38 1.80 6.51
C VAL A 96 4.98 1.65 5.06
N GLU A 97 3.73 1.97 4.74
CA GLU A 97 3.21 1.97 3.37
C GLU A 97 2.40 3.24 3.09
N ARG A 98 2.51 3.77 1.86
CA ARG A 98 1.61 4.78 1.32
C ARG A 98 0.60 4.09 0.43
N VAL A 99 -0.67 4.37 0.65
CA VAL A 99 -1.77 3.86 -0.17
C VAL A 99 -2.40 5.00 -0.93
N GLU A 100 -2.46 4.87 -2.25
CA GLU A 100 -3.19 5.74 -3.16
C GLU A 100 -4.35 4.96 -3.76
N GLN A 101 -5.52 5.60 -3.95
CA GLN A 101 -6.69 4.97 -4.55
C GLN A 101 -7.49 5.99 -5.38
N ALA A 102 -7.99 5.53 -6.52
CA ALA A 102 -8.96 6.23 -7.34
C ALA A 102 -9.73 5.20 -8.18
N GLY A 103 -11.02 5.37 -8.36
CA GLY A 103 -11.85 4.36 -9.02
C GLY A 103 -11.71 2.99 -8.36
N ASP A 104 -11.42 1.98 -9.15
CA ASP A 104 -11.11 0.61 -8.72
C ASP A 104 -9.60 0.30 -8.64
N ARG A 105 -8.74 1.33 -8.78
CA ARG A 105 -7.28 1.19 -8.73
C ARG A 105 -6.74 1.48 -7.33
N ILE A 106 -5.75 0.71 -6.94
CA ILE A 106 -4.99 0.90 -5.71
C ILE A 106 -3.50 0.77 -5.99
N THR A 107 -2.74 1.73 -5.47
CA THR A 107 -1.28 1.69 -5.47
C THR A 107 -0.79 1.63 -4.04
N ILE A 108 0.06 0.67 -3.73
CA ILE A 108 0.65 0.48 -2.41
C ILE A 108 2.15 0.60 -2.55
N THR A 109 2.69 1.68 -2.02
CA THR A 109 4.12 1.98 -2.06
C THR A 109 4.74 1.75 -0.71
N THR A 110 5.87 1.07 -0.67
CA THR A 110 6.78 1.01 0.48
C THR A 110 8.14 1.56 0.05
N GLY A 111 9.09 1.70 0.96
CA GLY A 111 10.43 2.18 0.60
C GLY A 111 11.09 1.28 -0.46
N GLY A 112 10.88 1.58 -1.73
CA GLY A 112 11.52 0.90 -2.86
C GLY A 112 10.68 -0.14 -3.61
N LEU A 113 9.41 -0.29 -3.24
CA LEU A 113 8.49 -1.21 -3.93
C LEU A 113 7.14 -0.53 -4.17
N VAL A 114 6.62 -0.64 -5.37
CA VAL A 114 5.30 -0.15 -5.76
C VAL A 114 4.46 -1.32 -6.26
N HIS A 115 3.37 -1.60 -5.57
CA HIS A 115 2.33 -2.51 -6.05
C HIS A 115 1.20 -1.67 -6.62
N ASP A 116 1.04 -1.68 -7.92
CA ASP A 116 0.03 -0.92 -8.65
C ASP A 116 -0.90 -1.86 -9.38
N MET A 117 -2.21 -1.78 -9.09
CA MET A 117 -3.17 -2.76 -9.58
C MET A 117 -4.59 -2.22 -9.67
N PHE A 118 -5.37 -2.74 -10.62
CA PHE A 118 -6.82 -2.61 -10.60
C PHE A 118 -7.47 -3.76 -9.82
N CYS A 119 -8.52 -3.45 -9.11
CA CYS A 119 -9.26 -4.39 -8.26
C CYS A 119 -10.45 -5.03 -9.01
N ASP A 120 -10.22 -5.43 -10.25
CA ASP A 120 -11.22 -6.02 -11.17
C ASP A 120 -11.29 -7.57 -11.08
N GLY A 121 -10.45 -8.18 -10.26
CA GLY A 121 -10.40 -9.63 -10.07
C GLY A 121 -9.60 -10.39 -11.12
N THR A 122 -8.95 -9.69 -12.05
CA THR A 122 -8.12 -10.33 -13.09
C THR A 122 -6.65 -10.44 -12.66
N LEU A 123 -5.92 -11.38 -13.26
CA LEU A 123 -4.46 -11.45 -13.08
C LEU A 123 -3.73 -10.46 -14.00
N GLU A 124 -4.37 -10.02 -15.07
CA GLU A 124 -3.80 -9.11 -16.03
C GLU A 124 -3.54 -7.74 -15.38
N ASN A 125 -4.50 -7.27 -14.63
CA ASN A 125 -4.49 -5.98 -13.95
C ASN A 125 -4.08 -6.07 -12.48
N GLY A 126 -3.67 -7.26 -12.03
CA GLY A 126 -3.10 -7.49 -10.70
C GLY A 126 -1.59 -7.23 -10.68
N VAL A 127 -0.92 -7.67 -9.63
CA VAL A 127 0.54 -7.60 -9.50
C VAL A 127 1.17 -8.98 -9.57
N ASP A 128 2.41 -9.05 -10.07
CA ASP A 128 3.15 -10.30 -10.28
C ASP A 128 4.42 -10.43 -9.41
N ASP A 129 4.60 -9.53 -8.48
CA ASP A 129 5.82 -9.36 -7.70
C ASP A 129 5.63 -9.62 -6.19
N ILE A 130 4.48 -10.16 -5.78
CA ILE A 130 4.27 -10.52 -4.38
C ILE A 130 5.26 -11.61 -3.98
N ALA A 131 5.99 -11.35 -2.89
CA ALA A 131 6.99 -12.28 -2.37
C ALA A 131 6.35 -13.66 -2.09
N GLY A 132 6.85 -14.66 -2.78
CA GLY A 132 6.48 -16.05 -2.62
C GLY A 132 7.63 -16.90 -2.08
N PHE A 133 7.47 -18.22 -2.17
CA PHE A 133 8.45 -19.19 -1.67
C PHE A 133 9.80 -19.11 -2.34
N GLY A 134 10.88 -19.18 -1.55
CA GLY A 134 12.23 -19.32 -2.07
C GLY A 134 12.63 -18.18 -3.02
N GLY A 135 12.07 -16.96 -2.83
CA GLY A 135 12.33 -15.82 -3.70
C GLY A 135 11.50 -15.84 -5.00
N SER A 136 10.54 -16.77 -5.14
CA SER A 136 9.61 -16.74 -6.27
C SER A 136 8.67 -15.54 -6.17
N LYS A 137 8.30 -14.99 -7.33
CA LYS A 137 7.24 -13.99 -7.43
C LYS A 137 5.90 -14.67 -7.67
N ILE A 138 4.84 -14.17 -7.03
CA ILE A 138 3.48 -14.69 -7.15
C ILE A 138 2.61 -13.62 -7.80
N ARG A 139 1.90 -14.01 -8.87
CA ARG A 139 0.85 -13.20 -9.47
C ARG A 139 -0.40 -13.26 -8.61
N VAL A 140 -1.01 -12.12 -8.34
CA VAL A 140 -2.25 -12.01 -7.58
C VAL A 140 -3.26 -11.17 -8.33
N ALA A 141 -4.53 -11.56 -8.24
CA ALA A 141 -5.65 -10.74 -8.62
C ALA A 141 -6.15 -9.96 -7.41
N ALA A 142 -6.54 -8.71 -7.60
CA ALA A 142 -7.06 -7.84 -6.57
C ALA A 142 -8.57 -7.61 -6.74
N THR A 143 -9.30 -7.46 -5.64
CA THR A 143 -10.71 -7.05 -5.64
C THR A 143 -11.00 -6.14 -4.45
N PHE A 144 -12.01 -5.28 -4.61
CA PHE A 144 -12.73 -4.67 -3.50
C PHE A 144 -14.06 -5.40 -3.30
N GLU A 145 -14.27 -5.92 -2.11
CA GLU A 145 -15.49 -6.65 -1.76
C GLU A 145 -15.88 -6.32 -0.32
N ASP A 146 -17.08 -5.78 -0.13
CA ASP A 146 -17.66 -5.51 1.19
C ASP A 146 -16.77 -4.66 2.11
N GLY A 147 -16.15 -3.61 1.58
CA GLY A 147 -15.24 -2.76 2.34
C GLY A 147 -13.88 -3.41 2.64
N VAL A 148 -13.50 -4.43 1.87
CA VAL A 148 -12.24 -5.15 2.04
C VAL A 148 -11.47 -5.21 0.72
N HIS A 149 -10.23 -4.75 0.72
CA HIS A 149 -9.26 -5.06 -0.34
C HIS A 149 -8.74 -6.49 -0.16
N LYS A 150 -8.86 -7.31 -1.19
CA LYS A 150 -8.49 -8.73 -1.15
C LYS A 150 -7.54 -9.09 -2.27
N LEU A 151 -6.46 -9.81 -1.94
CA LEU A 151 -5.53 -10.37 -2.93
C LEU A 151 -5.67 -11.89 -2.98
N ARG A 152 -5.83 -12.39 -4.21
CA ARG A 152 -6.00 -13.81 -4.51
C ARG A 152 -4.87 -14.33 -5.38
N PRO A 153 -3.98 -15.17 -4.83
CA PRO A 153 -2.92 -15.81 -5.61
C PRO A 153 -3.50 -16.58 -6.79
N PHE A 154 -2.98 -16.32 -8.00
CA PHE A 154 -3.38 -17.00 -9.24
C PHE A 154 -4.89 -16.92 -9.54
N ALA A 155 -5.56 -15.84 -9.12
CA ALA A 155 -7.02 -15.65 -9.21
C ALA A 155 -7.84 -16.82 -8.60
N LYS A 156 -7.27 -17.54 -7.64
CA LYS A 156 -7.96 -18.66 -6.96
C LYS A 156 -8.93 -18.13 -5.91
N LYS A 157 -9.87 -18.97 -5.49
CA LYS A 157 -10.86 -18.63 -4.44
C LYS A 157 -10.23 -18.27 -3.07
N VAL A 158 -8.97 -18.65 -2.84
CA VAL A 158 -8.29 -18.40 -1.57
C VAL A 158 -7.78 -16.96 -1.51
N VAL A 159 -8.19 -16.25 -0.46
CA VAL A 159 -7.70 -14.91 -0.15
C VAL A 159 -6.45 -15.03 0.72
N ALA A 160 -5.31 -14.53 0.23
CA ALA A 160 -4.04 -14.57 0.94
C ALA A 160 -3.77 -13.28 1.74
N VAL A 161 -4.21 -12.14 1.22
CA VAL A 161 -3.99 -10.84 1.86
C VAL A 161 -5.32 -10.09 1.91
N THR A 162 -5.57 -9.42 3.02
CA THR A 162 -6.71 -8.48 3.13
C THR A 162 -6.28 -7.20 3.83
N ARG A 163 -6.86 -6.07 3.39
CA ARG A 163 -6.82 -4.78 4.09
C ARG A 163 -8.24 -4.26 4.26
N ARG A 164 -8.58 -3.84 5.46
CA ARG A 164 -9.87 -3.21 5.76
C ARG A 164 -9.71 -2.20 6.89
N LEU A 165 -10.63 -1.27 6.98
CA LEU A 165 -10.70 -0.37 8.13
C LEU A 165 -11.39 -1.05 9.33
N ASP A 166 -10.98 -0.66 10.52
CA ASP A 166 -11.54 -1.01 11.81
C ASP A 166 -11.50 0.29 12.67
N GLY A 167 -12.52 1.14 12.50
CA GLY A 167 -12.45 2.54 12.92
C GLY A 167 -11.40 3.31 12.12
N ASP A 168 -10.52 4.02 12.80
CA ASP A 168 -9.43 4.81 12.19
C ASP A 168 -8.17 3.98 11.89
N GLU A 169 -8.17 2.70 12.24
CA GLU A 169 -7.05 1.80 12.00
C GLU A 169 -7.26 0.93 10.76
N MET A 170 -6.17 0.52 10.14
CA MET A 170 -6.19 -0.53 9.12
C MET A 170 -5.82 -1.87 9.74
N VAL A 171 -6.65 -2.86 9.49
CA VAL A 171 -6.33 -4.27 9.76
C VAL A 171 -5.81 -4.90 8.47
N TRP A 172 -4.54 -5.23 8.47
CA TRP A 172 -3.87 -5.93 7.38
C TRP A 172 -3.61 -7.38 7.78
N ARG A 173 -4.21 -8.33 7.06
CA ARG A 173 -3.89 -9.75 7.18
C ARG A 173 -2.99 -10.16 6.03
N TYR A 174 -1.89 -10.83 6.37
CA TYR A 174 -0.96 -11.42 5.42
C TYR A 174 -0.82 -12.91 5.76
N GLY A 175 -1.42 -13.76 4.97
CA GLY A 175 -1.55 -15.18 5.32
C GLY A 175 -2.21 -15.37 6.69
N PRO A 176 -1.54 -16.04 7.64
CA PRO A 176 -2.07 -16.25 8.99
C PRO A 176 -1.87 -15.04 9.93
N PHE A 177 -1.06 -14.05 9.54
CA PHE A 177 -0.71 -12.94 10.41
C PHE A 177 -1.72 -11.81 10.30
N ARG A 178 -2.05 -11.24 11.44
CA ARG A 178 -2.85 -10.03 11.57
C ARG A 178 -1.96 -8.91 12.07
N ASN A 179 -1.96 -7.81 11.34
CA ASN A 179 -1.25 -6.59 11.66
C ASN A 179 -2.26 -5.46 11.85
N ARG A 180 -1.92 -4.49 12.70
CA ARG A 180 -2.67 -3.25 12.87
C ARG A 180 -1.78 -2.08 12.49
N LEU A 181 -2.36 -1.19 11.68
CA LEU A 181 -1.67 0.00 11.21
C LEU A 181 -2.46 1.22 11.64
N ARG A 182 -1.73 2.25 12.05
CA ARG A 182 -2.26 3.58 12.30
C ARG A 182 -1.92 4.48 11.12
N ARG A 183 -2.80 5.42 10.83
CA ARG A 183 -2.52 6.45 9.83
C ARG A 183 -1.54 7.48 10.40
N LEU A 184 -0.65 7.94 9.56
CA LEU A 184 0.27 9.02 9.88
C LEU A 184 -0.21 10.29 9.17
N ASP A 185 -0.14 11.42 9.87
CA ASP A 185 -0.67 12.70 9.38
C ASP A 185 0.42 13.63 8.85
N SER A 186 1.70 13.32 9.12
CA SER A 186 2.83 14.15 8.70
C SER A 186 4.14 13.36 8.66
N PRO A 187 5.15 13.87 7.92
CA PRO A 187 6.53 13.35 7.96
C PRO A 187 7.13 13.43 9.37
N PRO A 188 8.20 12.66 9.64
CA PRO A 188 8.92 12.76 10.90
C PRO A 188 9.51 14.17 11.09
N PHE A 189 9.31 14.72 12.27
CA PHE A 189 9.69 16.12 12.59
C PHE A 189 11.21 16.40 12.50
N ASP A 190 12.03 15.41 12.69
CA ASP A 190 13.49 15.51 12.68
C ASP A 190 14.11 15.53 11.27
N HIS A 191 13.31 15.31 10.23
CA HIS A 191 13.80 15.33 8.86
C HIS A 191 14.08 16.76 8.36
N PRO A 192 15.20 17.01 7.62
CA PRO A 192 15.53 18.36 7.13
C PRO A 192 14.42 19.04 6.32
N ALA A 193 13.68 18.29 5.49
CA ALA A 193 12.56 18.82 4.71
C ALA A 193 11.41 19.30 5.61
N THR A 194 11.09 18.55 6.66
CA THR A 194 10.05 18.94 7.64
C THR A 194 10.45 20.15 8.44
N ARG A 195 11.76 20.27 8.81
CA ARG A 195 12.29 21.47 9.47
C ARG A 195 12.23 22.69 8.56
N ALA A 196 12.55 22.54 7.27
CA ALA A 196 12.47 23.62 6.30
C ALA A 196 11.03 24.11 6.10
N ALA A 197 10.06 23.19 6.00
CA ALA A 197 8.64 23.52 5.88
C ALA A 197 8.12 24.24 7.13
N ALA A 198 8.47 23.78 8.33
CA ALA A 198 8.09 24.42 9.58
C ALA A 198 8.68 25.83 9.71
N GLN A 199 9.94 26.02 9.32
CA GLN A 199 10.59 27.34 9.31
C GLN A 199 9.98 28.29 8.29
N ALA A 200 9.59 27.80 7.12
CA ALA A 200 8.91 28.60 6.10
C ALA A 200 7.52 29.05 6.56
N ALA A 201 6.78 28.20 7.27
CA ALA A 201 5.47 28.53 7.82
C ALA A 201 5.56 29.61 8.92
N ASP A 202 6.61 29.58 9.75
CA ASP A 202 6.84 30.54 10.85
C ASP A 202 7.33 31.91 10.35
N THR A 203 7.76 32.01 9.08
CA THR A 203 8.27 33.25 8.47
C THR A 203 7.24 33.96 7.59
N MET A 204 6.02 33.43 7.43
CA MET A 204 4.97 34.14 6.69
C MET A 204 4.37 35.26 7.56
N PRO A 205 4.45 36.53 7.15
CA PRO A 205 3.83 37.64 7.86
C PRO A 205 2.29 37.53 7.73
N ASP A 206 1.58 37.89 8.82
CA ASP A 206 0.13 38.06 8.86
C ASP A 206 -0.40 39.09 7.83
#